data_fa165d61595cf02dccea280bc11a1ea9
#
_entry.id   fa165d61595cf02dccea280bc11a1ea9
#
_cell.length_a   1.000
_cell.length_b   1.000
_cell.length_c   1.000
_cell.angle_alpha   90.00
_cell.angle_beta   90.00
_cell.angle_gamma   90.00
#
_symmetry.space_group_name_H-M   'P 1'
#
loop_
_entity.id
_entity.type
_entity.pdbx_description
1 polymer ?
#
loop_
_entity_poly.entity_id
_entity_poly.type
_entity_poly.pdbx_seq_one_letter_code
_entity_poly.pdbx_strand_id
1 'polypeptide(L)'
;RINRNLRDLELQTSIHYLQGEFQQNYLNEATSNYRFFNVEIHPIYRMNWNKLNIKLGTKIYLTSDIENSLTDILAYPDVEISYPLISGLLNLYTGAGGDLHMNSFQSFSEQNPFVSPTLFLTQTNEQYKVFGGITGTVSSNISFNLKASYKSDEDHALFVRNNSKSNGVFNATTSLLGYEYGNSFNVFYDDISTLSIFGEIEIAATKRVVIGANIQSNSYTTTFQQEAWNLPKLEGAIFGKYKNDKWYANANIFFVGERLDVNYNGTFPSTISNIQSLEAFADINLNGGYHFSDFFSAFIKLNNILGTDYERYANFNVQGFQALAGITYKFDF
;
A
#
# COMPACT_ATOMS: atom_id res chain seq x y z
N ARG A 1 -9.53 27.51 -32.86
CA ARG A 1 -9.51 26.28 -33.70
C ARG A 1 -8.89 25.19 -32.85
N ILE A 2 -9.69 24.28 -32.31
CA ILE A 2 -9.26 23.06 -31.69
C ILE A 2 -8.82 22.14 -32.83
N ASN A 3 -7.53 21.91 -32.94
CA ASN A 3 -6.98 20.94 -33.89
C ASN A 3 -7.29 19.54 -33.34
N ARG A 4 -8.33 18.92 -33.85
CA ARG A 4 -8.80 17.59 -33.41
C ARG A 4 -7.89 16.51 -33.98
N ASN A 5 -6.77 16.28 -33.39
CA ASN A 5 -6.03 15.05 -33.62
C ASN A 5 -6.56 14.00 -32.65
N LEU A 6 -7.37 13.05 -33.12
CA LEU A 6 -7.84 11.88 -32.40
C LEU A 6 -6.68 10.98 -31.86
N ARG A 7 -5.44 11.31 -32.23
CA ARG A 7 -4.22 10.61 -31.76
C ARG A 7 -3.92 10.81 -30.27
N ASP A 8 -4.50 11.82 -29.65
CA ASP A 8 -4.27 12.16 -28.24
C ASP A 8 -5.38 11.63 -27.32
N LEU A 9 -6.37 10.89 -27.87
CA LEU A 9 -7.45 10.23 -27.14
C LEU A 9 -7.12 8.73 -26.97
N GLU A 10 -7.07 8.29 -25.74
CA GLU A 10 -6.91 6.89 -25.32
C GLU A 10 -8.20 6.43 -24.65
N LEU A 11 -8.65 5.24 -24.94
CA LEU A 11 -9.76 4.59 -24.24
C LEU A 11 -9.26 3.29 -23.64
N GLN A 12 -9.23 3.23 -22.32
CA GLN A 12 -8.94 2.02 -21.57
C GLN A 12 -10.26 1.39 -21.11
N THR A 13 -10.35 0.08 -21.14
CA THR A 13 -11.50 -0.67 -20.62
C THR A 13 -11.00 -1.86 -19.85
N SER A 14 -11.62 -2.15 -18.71
CA SER A 14 -11.31 -3.34 -17.94
C SER A 14 -12.58 -4.01 -17.41
N ILE A 15 -12.51 -5.32 -17.19
CA ILE A 15 -13.55 -6.11 -16.56
C ILE A 15 -12.90 -6.90 -15.43
N HIS A 16 -13.45 -6.75 -14.24
CA HIS A 16 -12.97 -7.43 -13.05
C HIS A 16 -14.12 -8.28 -12.48
N TYR A 17 -13.81 -9.53 -12.18
CA TYR A 17 -14.72 -10.43 -11.49
C TYR A 17 -13.98 -11.11 -10.35
N LEU A 18 -14.53 -10.99 -9.15
CA LEU A 18 -14.00 -11.60 -7.95
C LEU A 18 -15.11 -12.32 -7.21
N GLN A 19 -14.90 -13.60 -6.89
CA GLN A 19 -15.78 -14.33 -6.01
C GLN A 19 -15.01 -15.20 -5.04
N GLY A 20 -15.61 -15.48 -3.91
CA GLY A 20 -15.10 -16.42 -2.94
C GLY A 20 -16.08 -16.66 -1.81
N GLU A 21 -15.69 -17.61 -0.96
CA GLU A 21 -16.47 -18.07 0.18
C GLU A 21 -15.53 -18.36 1.34
N PHE A 22 -15.89 -17.91 2.52
CA PHE A 22 -15.32 -18.41 3.77
C PHE A 22 -16.35 -19.31 4.45
N GLN A 23 -15.91 -20.49 4.90
CA GLN A 23 -16.79 -21.47 5.54
C GLN A 23 -17.52 -20.90 6.75
N GLN A 24 -16.91 -19.90 7.41
CA GLN A 24 -17.51 -19.20 8.55
C GLN A 24 -16.96 -17.77 8.64
N ASN A 25 -17.72 -16.87 9.26
CA ASN A 25 -17.24 -15.60 9.72
C ASN A 25 -16.75 -15.71 11.19
N TYR A 26 -16.06 -14.68 11.67
CA TYR A 26 -15.50 -14.73 13.02
C TYR A 26 -16.58 -14.68 14.12
N LEU A 27 -17.74 -14.08 13.83
CA LEU A 27 -18.75 -13.74 14.84
C LEU A 27 -19.68 -14.91 15.16
N ASN A 28 -20.17 -15.66 14.18
CA ASN A 28 -21.32 -16.57 14.34
C ASN A 28 -21.25 -17.85 13.52
N GLU A 29 -20.07 -18.22 13.01
CA GLU A 29 -19.88 -19.46 12.23
C GLU A 29 -20.71 -19.53 10.93
N ALA A 30 -21.40 -18.44 10.55
CA ALA A 30 -22.11 -18.40 9.28
C ALA A 30 -21.14 -18.23 8.12
N THR A 31 -21.42 -18.90 7.01
CA THR A 31 -20.69 -18.75 5.75
C THR A 31 -20.67 -17.27 5.32
N SER A 32 -19.54 -16.79 4.88
CA SER A 32 -19.37 -15.43 4.34
C SER A 32 -19.03 -15.52 2.87
N ASN A 33 -19.96 -15.11 2.01
CA ASN A 33 -19.80 -15.10 0.57
C ASN A 33 -19.53 -13.69 0.08
N TYR A 34 -18.75 -13.58 -0.99
CA TYR A 34 -18.53 -12.32 -1.68
C TYR A 34 -18.44 -12.55 -3.18
N ARG A 35 -19.05 -11.64 -3.94
CA ARG A 35 -19.07 -11.70 -5.40
C ARG A 35 -19.21 -10.30 -5.98
N PHE A 36 -18.13 -9.81 -6.62
CA PHE A 36 -18.09 -8.50 -7.24
C PHE A 36 -17.88 -8.62 -8.74
N PHE A 37 -18.58 -7.77 -9.48
CA PHE A 37 -18.40 -7.63 -10.92
C PHE A 37 -18.28 -6.14 -11.25
N ASN A 38 -17.16 -5.75 -11.84
CA ASN A 38 -16.89 -4.37 -12.22
C ASN A 38 -16.54 -4.27 -13.70
N VAL A 39 -17.13 -3.29 -14.38
CA VAL A 39 -16.73 -2.87 -15.72
C VAL A 39 -16.25 -1.42 -15.62
N GLU A 40 -15.04 -1.18 -16.08
CA GLU A 40 -14.45 0.15 -16.11
C GLU A 40 -14.34 0.65 -17.55
N ILE A 41 -14.67 1.92 -17.76
CA ILE A 41 -14.42 2.67 -19.00
C ILE A 41 -13.67 3.93 -18.60
N HIS A 42 -12.47 4.10 -19.16
CA HIS A 42 -11.56 5.19 -18.81
C HIS A 42 -11.06 5.91 -20.07
N PRO A 43 -11.81 6.90 -20.56
CA PRO A 43 -11.34 7.81 -21.60
C PRO A 43 -10.31 8.78 -21.04
N ILE A 44 -9.19 8.95 -21.74
CA ILE A 44 -8.10 9.85 -21.39
C ILE A 44 -7.75 10.70 -22.59
N TYR A 45 -7.70 12.00 -22.40
CA TYR A 45 -7.23 12.95 -23.41
C TYR A 45 -6.01 13.69 -22.90
N ARG A 46 -4.92 13.67 -23.66
CA ARG A 46 -3.69 14.40 -23.33
C ARG A 46 -3.47 15.52 -24.32
N MET A 47 -3.17 16.70 -23.79
CA MET A 47 -2.90 17.86 -24.60
C MET A 47 -1.76 18.71 -24.03
N ASN A 48 -1.04 19.37 -24.93
CA ASN A 48 -0.09 20.39 -24.57
C ASN A 48 -0.65 21.74 -24.96
N TRP A 49 -0.79 22.67 -24.03
CA TRP A 49 -1.23 24.01 -24.24
C TRP A 49 -0.17 25.00 -23.76
N ASN A 50 0.54 25.62 -24.70
CA ASN A 50 1.75 26.40 -24.42
C ASN A 50 2.78 25.54 -23.66
N LYS A 51 3.03 25.88 -22.39
CA LYS A 51 3.93 25.15 -21.50
C LYS A 51 3.20 24.17 -20.59
N LEU A 52 1.87 24.15 -20.59
CA LEU A 52 1.08 23.23 -19.77
C LEU A 52 0.99 21.86 -20.43
N ASN A 53 1.30 20.81 -19.69
CA ASN A 53 0.91 19.47 -20.06
C ASN A 53 -0.38 19.15 -19.27
N ILE A 54 -1.42 18.75 -19.97
CA ILE A 54 -2.75 18.55 -19.40
C ILE A 54 -3.20 17.14 -19.76
N LYS A 55 -3.57 16.37 -18.74
CA LYS A 55 -4.27 15.10 -18.83
C LYS A 55 -5.70 15.33 -18.35
N LEU A 56 -6.68 14.99 -19.16
CA LEU A 56 -8.10 15.01 -18.81
C LEU A 56 -8.65 13.61 -19.01
N GLY A 57 -9.11 13.01 -17.96
CA GLY A 57 -9.71 11.68 -17.98
C GLY A 57 -10.83 11.57 -16.97
N THR A 58 -11.59 10.51 -17.07
CA THR A 58 -12.56 10.09 -16.09
C THR A 58 -12.61 8.58 -16.06
N LYS A 59 -12.65 7.99 -14.87
CA LYS A 59 -12.90 6.56 -14.67
C LYS A 59 -14.38 6.37 -14.37
N ILE A 60 -15.06 5.57 -15.17
CA ILE A 60 -16.49 5.26 -15.01
C ILE A 60 -16.59 3.78 -14.73
N TYR A 61 -17.15 3.45 -13.58
CA TYR A 61 -17.37 2.06 -13.16
C TYR A 61 -18.87 1.75 -13.16
N LEU A 62 -19.23 0.63 -13.79
CA LEU A 62 -20.44 -0.10 -13.45
C LEU A 62 -19.99 -1.19 -12.48
N THR A 63 -20.36 -1.06 -11.21
CA THR A 63 -20.00 -1.99 -10.14
C THR A 63 -21.22 -2.73 -9.63
N SER A 64 -21.09 -4.02 -9.35
CA SER A 64 -22.15 -4.83 -8.76
C SER A 64 -21.59 -5.73 -7.66
N ASP A 65 -22.14 -5.56 -6.45
CA ASP A 65 -22.06 -6.54 -5.37
C ASP A 65 -23.24 -7.50 -5.54
N ILE A 66 -22.96 -8.68 -6.11
CA ILE A 66 -23.97 -9.64 -6.49
C ILE A 66 -24.59 -10.31 -5.27
N GLU A 67 -23.82 -10.53 -4.21
CA GLU A 67 -24.32 -11.15 -2.97
C GLU A 67 -25.31 -10.25 -2.24
N ASN A 68 -25.05 -8.94 -2.23
CA ASN A 68 -25.92 -7.95 -1.58
C ASN A 68 -26.95 -7.34 -2.55
N SER A 69 -26.95 -7.76 -3.84
CA SER A 69 -27.84 -7.23 -4.89
C SER A 69 -27.76 -5.69 -5.04
N LEU A 70 -26.57 -5.14 -4.87
CA LEU A 70 -26.28 -3.72 -5.04
C LEU A 70 -25.58 -3.50 -6.40
N THR A 71 -26.03 -2.49 -7.12
CA THR A 71 -25.41 -2.09 -8.39
C THR A 71 -25.37 -0.59 -8.49
N ASP A 72 -24.17 -0.04 -8.72
CA ASP A 72 -23.94 1.39 -8.77
C ASP A 72 -23.14 1.78 -10.01
N ILE A 73 -23.28 3.05 -10.40
CA ILE A 73 -22.43 3.69 -11.41
C ILE A 73 -21.63 4.77 -10.70
N LEU A 74 -20.31 4.59 -10.67
CA LEU A 74 -19.40 5.52 -10.06
C LEU A 74 -18.57 6.22 -11.15
N ALA A 75 -18.29 7.49 -10.95
CA ALA A 75 -17.48 8.27 -11.88
C ALA A 75 -16.47 9.12 -11.13
N TYR A 76 -15.21 8.95 -11.49
CA TYR A 76 -14.09 9.64 -10.85
C TYR A 76 -13.35 10.53 -11.85
N PRO A 77 -12.93 11.73 -11.45
CA PRO A 77 -11.98 12.50 -12.27
C PRO A 77 -10.64 11.76 -12.36
N ASP A 78 -9.92 11.97 -13.44
CA ASP A 78 -8.51 11.60 -13.60
C ASP A 78 -7.82 12.75 -14.35
N VAL A 79 -7.58 13.83 -13.63
CA VAL A 79 -7.09 15.09 -14.17
C VAL A 79 -5.71 15.39 -13.59
N GLU A 80 -4.77 15.74 -14.46
CA GLU A 80 -3.45 16.20 -14.05
C GLU A 80 -3.01 17.37 -14.94
N ILE A 81 -2.44 18.39 -14.32
CA ILE A 81 -1.86 19.56 -14.98
C ILE A 81 -0.44 19.71 -14.47
N SER A 82 0.51 19.84 -15.38
CA SER A 82 1.88 20.16 -15.03
C SER A 82 2.41 21.36 -15.82
N TYR A 83 3.23 22.15 -15.17
CA TYR A 83 3.81 23.38 -15.70
C TYR A 83 5.30 23.48 -15.38
N PRO A 84 6.19 23.52 -16.37
CA PRO A 84 7.61 23.75 -16.16
C PRO A 84 7.86 25.21 -15.75
N LEU A 85 7.94 25.46 -14.45
CA LEU A 85 8.18 26.79 -13.90
C LEU A 85 9.55 27.33 -14.36
N ILE A 86 10.58 26.46 -14.28
CA ILE A 86 11.92 26.69 -14.83
C ILE A 86 12.21 25.49 -15.73
N SER A 87 12.33 25.75 -17.04
CA SER A 87 12.50 24.69 -18.03
C SER A 87 13.69 23.79 -17.70
N GLY A 88 13.42 22.48 -17.58
CA GLY A 88 14.43 21.48 -17.25
C GLY A 88 14.90 21.43 -15.79
N LEU A 89 14.43 22.36 -14.93
CA LEU A 89 14.87 22.43 -13.53
C LEU A 89 13.72 22.27 -12.53
N LEU A 90 12.58 22.90 -12.76
CA LEU A 90 11.48 22.93 -11.80
C LEU A 90 10.14 22.79 -12.50
N ASN A 91 9.35 21.82 -12.06
CA ASN A 91 8.02 21.54 -12.58
C ASN A 91 7.01 21.56 -11.43
N LEU A 92 5.94 22.34 -11.58
CA LEU A 92 4.76 22.30 -10.75
C LEU A 92 3.78 21.30 -11.32
N TYR A 93 3.10 20.55 -10.46
CA TYR A 93 2.01 19.68 -10.89
C TYR A 93 0.88 19.69 -9.87
N THR A 94 -0.32 19.47 -10.38
CA THR A 94 -1.53 19.32 -9.56
C THR A 94 -2.50 18.40 -10.27
N GLY A 95 -3.39 17.78 -9.51
CA GLY A 95 -4.39 16.91 -10.09
C GLY A 95 -5.51 16.55 -9.13
N ALA A 96 -6.50 15.90 -9.72
CA ALA A 96 -7.61 15.32 -9.02
C ALA A 96 -7.91 13.93 -9.58
N GLY A 97 -8.20 12.98 -8.72
CA GLY A 97 -8.49 11.59 -9.06
C GLY A 97 -9.49 10.97 -8.11
N GLY A 98 -9.76 9.73 -8.33
CA GLY A 98 -10.50 8.80 -7.51
C GLY A 98 -10.43 7.43 -8.14
N ASP A 99 -10.84 6.39 -7.40
CA ASP A 99 -10.80 5.02 -7.89
C ASP A 99 -11.71 4.09 -7.09
N LEU A 100 -12.05 2.96 -7.69
CA LEU A 100 -12.72 1.86 -7.00
C LEU A 100 -11.72 0.70 -6.81
N HIS A 101 -11.35 0.44 -5.55
CA HIS A 101 -10.39 -0.62 -5.23
C HIS A 101 -11.11 -1.92 -4.87
N MET A 102 -10.83 -2.97 -5.61
CA MET A 102 -11.35 -4.31 -5.34
C MET A 102 -10.48 -4.98 -4.27
N ASN A 103 -11.01 -5.08 -3.06
CA ASN A 103 -10.37 -5.80 -1.97
C ASN A 103 -10.55 -7.30 -2.12
N SER A 104 -9.50 -8.08 -1.88
CA SER A 104 -9.52 -9.52 -1.93
C SER A 104 -8.76 -10.13 -0.75
N PHE A 105 -9.07 -11.39 -0.41
CA PHE A 105 -8.28 -12.11 0.60
C PHE A 105 -6.81 -12.19 0.23
N GLN A 106 -6.49 -12.35 -1.06
CA GLN A 106 -5.11 -12.35 -1.54
C GLN A 106 -4.43 -11.02 -1.25
N SER A 107 -5.03 -9.89 -1.66
CA SER A 107 -4.44 -8.56 -1.43
C SER A 107 -4.28 -8.24 0.06
N PHE A 108 -5.21 -8.68 0.90
CA PHE A 108 -5.11 -8.50 2.34
C PHE A 108 -4.06 -9.40 2.98
N SER A 109 -3.94 -10.67 2.54
CA SER A 109 -2.90 -11.58 3.05
C SER A 109 -1.49 -11.19 2.61
N GLU A 110 -1.33 -10.52 1.48
CA GLU A 110 -0.06 -9.93 1.04
C GLU A 110 0.35 -8.74 1.93
N GLN A 111 -0.62 -7.94 2.39
CA GLN A 111 -0.39 -6.81 3.30
C GLN A 111 -0.18 -7.29 4.74
N ASN A 112 -1.08 -8.15 5.21
CA ASN A 112 -1.06 -8.75 6.54
C ASN A 112 -1.23 -10.28 6.44
N PRO A 113 -0.14 -11.05 6.51
CA PRO A 113 -0.22 -12.52 6.38
C PRO A 113 -0.96 -13.21 7.53
N PHE A 114 -1.35 -12.47 8.56
CA PHE A 114 -2.06 -12.98 9.74
C PHE A 114 -3.57 -12.76 9.68
N VAL A 115 -4.12 -12.31 8.55
CA VAL A 115 -5.58 -12.19 8.39
C VAL A 115 -6.24 -13.55 8.51
N SER A 116 -7.37 -13.62 9.23
CA SER A 116 -8.15 -14.84 9.37
C SER A 116 -8.95 -15.15 8.09
N PRO A 117 -9.19 -16.42 7.77
CA PRO A 117 -10.06 -16.80 6.64
C PRO A 117 -11.55 -16.69 7.02
N THR A 118 -11.95 -15.55 7.57
CA THR A 118 -13.30 -15.29 8.09
C THR A 118 -13.75 -13.87 7.80
N LEU A 119 -13.14 -13.23 6.78
CA LEU A 119 -13.33 -11.82 6.50
C LEU A 119 -14.71 -11.54 5.89
N PHE A 120 -15.25 -10.39 6.23
CA PHE A 120 -16.21 -9.70 5.36
C PHE A 120 -15.41 -8.89 4.35
N LEU A 121 -15.73 -9.01 3.07
CA LEU A 121 -15.06 -8.28 2.00
C LEU A 121 -16.02 -7.31 1.33
N THR A 122 -15.59 -6.05 1.22
CA THR A 122 -16.23 -5.01 0.40
C THR A 122 -15.16 -4.25 -0.37
N GLN A 123 -15.58 -3.43 -1.33
CA GLN A 123 -14.70 -2.61 -2.15
C GLN A 123 -14.46 -1.28 -1.44
N THR A 124 -13.25 -0.71 -1.57
CA THR A 124 -12.95 0.63 -1.09
C THR A 124 -13.19 1.64 -2.21
N ASN A 125 -14.03 2.63 -1.94
CA ASN A 125 -14.33 3.72 -2.85
C ASN A 125 -13.47 4.95 -2.51
N GLU A 126 -12.35 5.17 -3.22
CA GLU A 126 -11.62 6.44 -3.16
C GLU A 126 -12.44 7.50 -3.90
N GLN A 127 -13.37 8.14 -3.20
CA GLN A 127 -14.34 9.07 -3.77
C GLN A 127 -13.67 10.22 -4.49
N TYR A 128 -12.63 10.76 -3.89
CA TYR A 128 -11.77 11.77 -4.50
C TYR A 128 -10.41 11.84 -3.82
N LYS A 129 -9.44 12.27 -4.61
CA LYS A 129 -8.09 12.61 -4.20
C LYS A 129 -7.65 13.86 -4.94
N VAL A 130 -7.24 14.87 -4.23
CA VAL A 130 -6.62 16.06 -4.81
C VAL A 130 -5.17 16.14 -4.36
N PHE A 131 -4.31 16.58 -5.25
CA PHE A 131 -2.89 16.69 -4.93
C PHE A 131 -2.24 17.86 -5.67
N GLY A 132 -1.14 18.32 -5.10
CA GLY A 132 -0.27 19.28 -5.72
C GLY A 132 1.17 19.08 -5.26
N GLY A 133 2.10 19.44 -6.11
CA GLY A 133 3.50 19.22 -5.79
C GLY A 133 4.45 19.96 -6.70
N ILE A 134 5.72 19.83 -6.34
CA ILE A 134 6.86 20.41 -7.06
C ILE A 134 7.88 19.30 -7.24
N THR A 135 8.29 19.05 -8.45
CA THR A 135 9.43 18.18 -8.76
C THR A 135 10.50 18.94 -9.51
N GLY A 136 11.74 18.60 -9.26
CA GLY A 136 12.83 19.32 -9.92
C GLY A 136 14.18 18.73 -9.73
N THR A 137 15.16 19.41 -10.33
CA THR A 137 16.59 19.14 -10.19
C THR A 137 17.29 20.39 -9.67
N VAL A 138 18.02 20.26 -8.56
CA VAL A 138 18.86 21.34 -8.02
C VAL A 138 20.15 21.47 -8.82
N SER A 139 20.63 20.31 -9.31
CA SER A 139 21.80 20.20 -10.18
C SER A 139 21.61 18.99 -11.09
N SER A 140 22.54 18.77 -12.03
CA SER A 140 22.48 17.63 -12.94
C SER A 140 22.44 16.23 -12.25
N ASN A 141 22.71 16.20 -10.96
CA ASN A 141 22.82 14.97 -10.19
C ASN A 141 21.95 14.95 -8.91
N ILE A 142 21.12 15.98 -8.65
CA ILE A 142 20.22 16.03 -7.50
C ILE A 142 18.82 16.30 -7.98
N SER A 143 17.90 15.39 -7.72
CA SER A 143 16.47 15.54 -7.99
C SER A 143 15.67 15.48 -6.69
N PHE A 144 14.51 16.09 -6.69
CA PHE A 144 13.59 16.08 -5.54
C PHE A 144 12.13 16.07 -6.00
N ASN A 145 11.27 15.62 -5.12
CA ASN A 145 9.82 15.69 -5.26
C ASN A 145 9.19 16.04 -3.90
N LEU A 146 8.36 17.08 -3.88
CA LEU A 146 7.53 17.45 -2.74
C LEU A 146 6.07 17.40 -3.16
N LYS A 147 5.22 16.72 -2.40
CA LYS A 147 3.81 16.51 -2.73
C LYS A 147 2.95 16.64 -1.47
N ALA A 148 1.85 17.35 -1.58
CA ALA A 148 0.76 17.29 -0.64
C ALA A 148 -0.47 16.69 -1.32
N SER A 149 -1.23 15.88 -0.60
CA SER A 149 -2.47 15.30 -1.11
C SER A 149 -3.50 15.15 -0.01
N TYR A 150 -4.76 15.29 -0.39
CA TYR A 150 -5.92 15.00 0.44
C TYR A 150 -6.84 14.04 -0.29
N LYS A 151 -7.27 12.98 0.38
CA LYS A 151 -8.20 11.99 -0.17
C LYS A 151 -9.31 11.66 0.82
N SER A 152 -10.42 11.19 0.30
CA SER A 152 -11.53 10.62 1.04
C SER A 152 -11.84 9.24 0.48
N ASP A 153 -11.74 8.25 1.34
CA ASP A 153 -12.08 6.86 1.06
C ASP A 153 -13.36 6.51 1.82
N GLU A 154 -14.30 5.88 1.15
CA GLU A 154 -15.43 5.19 1.74
C GLU A 154 -15.11 3.70 1.81
N ASP A 155 -15.47 3.04 2.89
CA ASP A 155 -15.11 1.64 3.15
C ASP A 155 -13.59 1.37 3.07
N HIS A 156 -12.77 2.22 3.67
CA HIS A 156 -11.33 1.98 3.78
C HIS A 156 -11.04 0.80 4.71
N ALA A 157 -10.28 -0.18 4.22
CA ALA A 157 -9.97 -1.39 4.96
C ALA A 157 -8.90 -1.15 6.05
N LEU A 158 -9.24 -1.46 7.29
CA LEU A 158 -8.36 -1.36 8.48
C LEU A 158 -8.13 -2.75 9.07
N PHE A 159 -6.90 -3.15 9.26
CA PHE A 159 -6.57 -4.40 9.94
C PHE A 159 -6.72 -4.21 11.45
N VAL A 160 -7.47 -5.09 12.09
CA VAL A 160 -7.74 -5.05 13.52
C VAL A 160 -7.53 -6.45 14.09
N ARG A 161 -6.79 -6.55 15.19
CA ARG A 161 -6.56 -7.84 15.86
C ARG A 161 -7.89 -8.45 16.31
N ASN A 162 -8.06 -9.76 16.07
CA ASN A 162 -9.20 -10.51 16.53
C ASN A 162 -9.18 -10.68 18.05
N ASN A 163 -10.36 -10.59 18.67
CA ASN A 163 -10.53 -10.97 20.06
C ASN A 163 -10.42 -12.50 20.24
N SER A 164 -9.60 -12.96 21.18
CA SER A 164 -9.46 -14.38 21.46
C SER A 164 -10.77 -15.03 21.90
N LYS A 165 -11.13 -16.17 21.31
CA LYS A 165 -12.22 -17.03 21.81
C LYS A 165 -11.77 -17.96 22.93
N SER A 166 -10.46 -18.03 23.22
CA SER A 166 -9.90 -18.82 24.30
C SER A 166 -9.64 -17.95 25.53
N ASN A 167 -10.02 -18.45 26.70
CA ASN A 167 -9.66 -17.90 28.01
C ASN A 167 -8.33 -18.45 28.56
N GLY A 168 -7.59 -19.20 27.74
CA GLY A 168 -6.34 -19.86 28.15
C GLY A 168 -6.53 -21.16 28.92
N VAL A 169 -7.76 -21.53 29.27
CA VAL A 169 -8.04 -22.82 29.95
C VAL A 169 -8.39 -23.88 28.91
N PHE A 170 -7.67 -24.99 28.94
CA PHE A 170 -7.98 -26.11 28.04
C PHE A 170 -9.37 -26.68 28.37
N ASN A 171 -10.23 -26.72 27.37
CA ASN A 171 -11.53 -27.35 27.44
C ASN A 171 -11.62 -28.44 26.37
N ALA A 172 -11.71 -29.71 26.81
CA ALA A 172 -11.73 -30.87 25.92
C ALA A 172 -12.98 -30.91 25.01
N THR A 173 -14.01 -30.13 25.34
CA THR A 173 -15.29 -30.10 24.57
C THR A 173 -15.35 -28.99 23.53
N THR A 174 -14.43 -28.00 23.58
CA THR A 174 -14.43 -26.88 22.66
C THR A 174 -13.18 -26.94 21.77
N SER A 175 -13.34 -27.27 20.51
CA SER A 175 -12.25 -27.24 19.55
C SER A 175 -12.26 -25.88 18.85
N LEU A 176 -11.34 -24.99 19.19
CA LEU A 176 -11.12 -23.73 18.51
C LEU A 176 -10.17 -23.93 17.31
N LEU A 177 -10.42 -23.18 16.26
CA LEU A 177 -9.54 -23.13 15.10
C LEU A 177 -8.30 -22.27 15.39
N GLY A 178 -7.18 -22.52 14.70
CA GLY A 178 -5.90 -21.91 14.99
C GLY A 178 -5.90 -20.37 15.00
N TYR A 179 -6.77 -19.72 14.22
CA TYR A 179 -6.91 -18.28 14.15
C TYR A 179 -7.84 -17.67 15.23
N GLU A 180 -8.45 -18.50 16.10
CA GLU A 180 -9.42 -18.06 17.12
C GLU A 180 -8.77 -17.77 18.49
N TYR A 181 -7.44 -17.87 18.58
CA TYR A 181 -6.67 -17.63 19.81
C TYR A 181 -6.18 -16.20 19.99
N GLY A 182 -6.75 -15.21 19.26
CA GLY A 182 -6.30 -13.81 19.30
C GLY A 182 -4.98 -13.56 18.56
N ASN A 183 -4.60 -14.51 17.71
CA ASN A 183 -3.39 -14.52 16.89
C ASN A 183 -3.67 -14.30 15.40
N SER A 184 -4.78 -13.64 15.09
CA SER A 184 -5.19 -13.33 13.73
C SER A 184 -5.81 -11.93 13.64
N PHE A 185 -6.04 -11.47 12.44
CA PHE A 185 -6.61 -10.16 12.14
C PHE A 185 -7.90 -10.27 11.34
N ASN A 186 -8.82 -9.40 11.65
CA ASN A 186 -9.97 -9.10 10.82
C ASN A 186 -9.75 -7.79 10.05
N VAL A 187 -10.65 -7.47 9.17
CA VAL A 187 -10.70 -6.19 8.45
C VAL A 187 -11.97 -5.47 8.87
N PHE A 188 -11.81 -4.26 9.40
CA PHE A 188 -12.88 -3.32 9.65
C PHE A 188 -12.85 -2.24 8.58
N TYR A 189 -14.02 -1.75 8.21
CA TYR A 189 -14.15 -0.70 7.21
C TYR A 189 -14.58 0.59 7.86
N ASP A 190 -14.04 1.71 7.35
CA ASP A 190 -14.38 3.06 7.81
C ASP A 190 -14.28 4.07 6.67
N ASP A 191 -15.03 5.13 6.78
CA ASP A 191 -14.88 6.30 5.91
C ASP A 191 -13.74 7.16 6.44
N ILE A 192 -12.65 7.22 5.68
CA ILE A 192 -11.40 7.86 6.13
C ILE A 192 -10.99 9.00 5.20
N SER A 193 -10.80 10.17 5.79
CA SER A 193 -10.09 11.26 5.12
C SER A 193 -8.61 11.24 5.50
N THR A 194 -7.74 11.35 4.50
CA THR A 194 -6.28 11.34 4.70
C THR A 194 -5.63 12.58 4.10
N LEU A 195 -4.93 13.34 4.92
CA LEU A 195 -4.00 14.38 4.48
C LEU A 195 -2.58 13.80 4.51
N SER A 196 -1.89 13.81 3.36
CA SER A 196 -0.53 13.31 3.24
C SER A 196 0.44 14.38 2.75
N ILE A 197 1.64 14.43 3.35
CA ILE A 197 2.77 15.23 2.88
C ILE A 197 3.91 14.26 2.60
N PHE A 198 4.42 14.31 1.38
CA PHE A 198 5.51 13.45 0.90
C PHE A 198 6.68 14.30 0.44
N GLY A 199 7.88 13.89 0.80
CA GLY A 199 9.13 14.46 0.33
C GLY A 199 10.11 13.37 -0.09
N GLU A 200 10.80 13.58 -1.21
CA GLU A 200 11.85 12.69 -1.71
C GLU A 200 13.01 13.49 -2.26
N ILE A 201 14.21 13.01 -2.03
CA ILE A 201 15.44 13.50 -2.64
C ILE A 201 16.28 12.32 -3.16
N GLU A 202 16.83 12.46 -4.35
CA GLU A 202 17.75 11.50 -4.94
C GLU A 202 19.02 12.21 -5.44
N ILE A 203 20.17 11.64 -5.13
CA ILE A 203 21.50 12.16 -5.47
C ILE A 203 22.25 11.10 -6.26
N ALA A 204 22.50 11.35 -7.53
CA ALA A 204 23.44 10.58 -8.35
C ALA A 204 24.87 11.03 -8.02
N ALA A 205 25.41 10.55 -6.88
CA ALA A 205 26.74 10.95 -6.40
C ALA A 205 27.85 10.67 -7.42
N THR A 206 27.69 9.58 -8.19
CA THR A 206 28.52 9.24 -9.36
C THR A 206 27.66 8.52 -10.40
N LYS A 207 28.22 8.19 -11.57
CA LYS A 207 27.55 7.33 -12.57
C LYS A 207 27.20 5.92 -12.03
N ARG A 208 27.76 5.54 -10.89
CA ARG A 208 27.61 4.20 -10.29
C ARG A 208 26.93 4.21 -8.93
N VAL A 209 26.80 5.36 -8.30
CA VAL A 209 26.28 5.51 -6.94
C VAL A 209 25.10 6.46 -6.95
N VAL A 210 23.97 5.96 -6.48
CA VAL A 210 22.76 6.75 -6.21
C VAL A 210 22.44 6.61 -4.72
N ILE A 211 22.15 7.71 -4.07
CA ILE A 211 21.68 7.79 -2.67
C ILE A 211 20.38 8.57 -2.68
N GLY A 212 19.40 8.13 -1.92
CA GLY A 212 18.14 8.84 -1.80
C GLY A 212 17.51 8.68 -0.43
N ALA A 213 16.57 9.55 -0.15
CA ALA A 213 15.72 9.47 1.03
C ALA A 213 14.31 9.93 0.68
N ASN A 214 13.32 9.30 1.31
CA ASN A 214 11.94 9.76 1.27
C ASN A 214 11.34 9.74 2.67
N ILE A 215 10.31 10.57 2.85
CA ILE A 215 9.51 10.65 4.06
C ILE A 215 8.06 10.95 3.68
N GLN A 216 7.13 10.31 4.37
CA GLN A 216 5.71 10.56 4.25
C GLN A 216 5.08 10.74 5.63
N SER A 217 4.33 11.81 5.79
CA SER A 217 3.51 12.08 6.98
C SER A 217 2.04 12.04 6.60
N ASN A 218 1.24 11.30 7.36
CA ASN A 218 -0.19 11.12 7.15
C ASN A 218 -0.96 11.59 8.39
N SER A 219 -2.07 12.27 8.15
CA SER A 219 -3.08 12.57 9.17
C SER A 219 -4.40 11.96 8.74
N TYR A 220 -4.96 11.11 9.59
CA TYR A 220 -6.18 10.38 9.33
C TYR A 220 -7.33 10.94 10.15
N THR A 221 -8.50 11.01 9.54
CA THR A 221 -9.78 11.30 10.22
C THR A 221 -10.74 10.16 9.91
N THR A 222 -11.10 9.41 10.92
CA THR A 222 -12.03 8.27 10.88
C THR A 222 -13.45 8.73 11.17
N THR A 223 -14.45 8.01 10.68
CA THR A 223 -15.87 8.32 10.90
C THR A 223 -16.50 7.41 11.95
N PHE A 224 -16.26 6.11 11.86
CA PHE A 224 -16.90 5.10 12.71
C PHE A 224 -15.93 4.46 13.70
N GLN A 225 -14.67 4.29 13.31
CA GLN A 225 -13.64 3.71 14.16
C GLN A 225 -13.03 4.78 15.07
N GLN A 226 -12.59 4.38 16.25
CA GLN A 226 -11.94 5.28 17.20
C GLN A 226 -10.58 5.77 16.69
N GLU A 227 -9.87 4.93 15.94
CA GLU A 227 -8.54 5.22 15.40
C GLU A 227 -8.39 4.61 13.99
N ALA A 228 -7.43 5.12 13.25
CA ALA A 228 -7.00 4.54 11.97
C ALA A 228 -6.07 3.34 12.24
N TRP A 229 -6.67 2.20 12.58
CA TRP A 229 -5.97 1.02 13.07
C TRP A 229 -4.87 0.55 12.14
N ASN A 230 -3.68 0.31 12.70
CA ASN A 230 -2.48 -0.18 12.03
C ASN A 230 -1.92 0.71 10.90
N LEU A 231 -2.45 1.93 10.70
CA LEU A 231 -1.93 2.89 9.73
C LEU A 231 -0.85 3.79 10.36
N PRO A 232 0.37 3.85 9.79
CA PRO A 232 1.44 4.69 10.33
C PRO A 232 1.21 6.17 9.98
N LYS A 233 1.37 7.06 10.97
CA LYS A 233 1.32 8.52 10.75
C LYS A 233 2.61 9.06 10.12
N LEU A 234 3.72 8.32 10.23
CA LEU A 234 5.02 8.71 9.68
C LEU A 234 5.74 7.47 9.18
N GLU A 235 6.25 7.54 7.96
CA GLU A 235 7.10 6.50 7.38
C GLU A 235 8.16 7.13 6.47
N GLY A 236 9.24 6.42 6.23
CA GLY A 236 10.29 6.89 5.35
C GLY A 236 11.38 5.88 5.13
N ALA A 237 12.26 6.19 4.20
CA ALA A 237 13.41 5.35 3.90
C ALA A 237 14.61 6.18 3.47
N ILE A 238 15.80 5.65 3.75
CA ILE A 238 17.06 6.08 3.16
C ILE A 238 17.59 4.89 2.36
N PHE A 239 17.97 5.11 1.12
CA PHE A 239 18.48 4.05 0.27
C PHE A 239 19.76 4.45 -0.44
N GLY A 240 20.62 3.47 -0.67
CA GLY A 240 21.82 3.60 -1.45
C GLY A 240 21.92 2.47 -2.47
N LYS A 241 22.30 2.80 -3.70
CA LYS A 241 22.50 1.85 -4.80
C LYS A 241 23.87 2.05 -5.39
N TYR A 242 24.62 0.97 -5.52
CA TYR A 242 25.86 0.92 -6.27
C TYR A 242 25.74 -0.11 -7.39
N LYS A 243 26.12 0.25 -8.59
CA LYS A 243 26.16 -0.69 -9.73
C LYS A 243 27.31 -0.37 -10.66
N ASN A 244 28.07 -1.40 -11.02
CA ASN A 244 28.99 -1.40 -12.14
C ASN A 244 28.80 -2.68 -12.98
N ASP A 245 29.69 -2.95 -13.91
CA ASP A 245 29.58 -4.11 -14.84
C ASP A 245 29.55 -5.45 -14.10
N LYS A 246 30.24 -5.57 -12.98
CA LYS A 246 30.37 -6.81 -12.22
C LYS A 246 29.71 -6.81 -10.86
N TRP A 247 29.63 -5.66 -10.19
CA TRP A 247 29.11 -5.54 -8.82
C TRP A 247 27.82 -4.77 -8.77
N TYR A 248 26.91 -5.21 -7.95
CA TYR A 248 25.82 -4.36 -7.45
C TYR A 248 25.72 -4.50 -5.93
N ALA A 249 25.34 -3.43 -5.28
CA ALA A 249 25.03 -3.41 -3.86
C ALA A 249 23.87 -2.41 -3.62
N ASN A 250 22.92 -2.79 -2.78
CA ASN A 250 21.84 -1.92 -2.36
C ASN A 250 21.74 -1.96 -0.83
N ALA A 251 21.58 -0.80 -0.24
CA ALA A 251 21.27 -0.62 1.17
C ALA A 251 19.92 0.08 1.31
N ASN A 252 19.11 -0.34 2.26
CA ASN A 252 17.86 0.30 2.58
C ASN A 252 17.69 0.35 4.10
N ILE A 253 17.43 1.54 4.62
CA ILE A 253 17.03 1.79 6.00
C ILE A 253 15.63 2.33 5.91
N PHE A 254 14.64 1.61 6.43
CA PHE A 254 13.28 2.12 6.49
C PHE A 254 12.83 2.34 7.92
N PHE A 255 11.98 3.31 8.09
CA PHE A 255 11.40 3.73 9.35
C PHE A 255 9.88 3.71 9.23
N VAL A 256 9.22 3.16 10.24
CA VAL A 256 7.77 3.19 10.40
C VAL A 256 7.46 3.74 11.78
N GLY A 257 6.65 4.77 11.85
CA GLY A 257 6.21 5.40 13.08
C GLY A 257 5.26 4.51 13.90
N GLU A 258 4.89 5.02 15.05
CA GLU A 258 3.90 4.40 15.92
C GLU A 258 2.60 4.11 15.18
N ARG A 259 2.01 2.95 15.47
CA ARG A 259 0.71 2.51 14.99
C ARG A 259 -0.14 2.07 16.16
N LEU A 260 -1.44 2.07 15.97
CA LEU A 260 -2.40 1.75 17.01
C LEU A 260 -3.18 0.49 16.65
N ASP A 261 -3.40 -0.37 17.63
CA ASP A 261 -4.26 -1.54 17.54
C ASP A 261 -5.13 -1.64 18.81
N VAL A 262 -6.04 -2.60 18.84
CA VAL A 262 -6.99 -2.78 19.94
C VAL A 262 -6.50 -3.77 20.98
N ASN A 263 -6.88 -3.55 22.24
CA ASN A 263 -6.92 -4.57 23.27
C ASN A 263 -8.35 -4.85 23.71
N TYR A 264 -8.66 -6.11 24.02
CA TYR A 264 -9.97 -6.55 24.42
C TYR A 264 -10.06 -6.86 25.92
N ASN A 265 -11.22 -6.61 26.51
CA ASN A 265 -11.48 -6.88 27.91
C ASN A 265 -12.08 -8.28 28.08
N GLY A 266 -11.22 -9.31 27.99
CA GLY A 266 -11.63 -10.71 28.11
C GLY A 266 -11.77 -11.43 26.77
N THR A 267 -12.44 -12.58 26.83
CA THR A 267 -12.65 -13.45 25.66
C THR A 267 -13.83 -12.98 24.81
N PHE A 268 -13.80 -13.35 23.55
CA PHE A 268 -14.88 -13.09 22.59
C PHE A 268 -16.24 -13.67 23.06
N PRO A 269 -17.37 -12.96 22.91
CA PRO A 269 -17.45 -11.58 22.47
C PRO A 269 -17.13 -10.58 23.61
N SER A 270 -16.21 -9.67 23.39
CA SER A 270 -15.93 -8.62 24.37
C SER A 270 -15.69 -7.27 23.69
N THR A 271 -15.81 -6.21 24.47
CA THR A 271 -15.57 -4.84 24.01
C THR A 271 -14.07 -4.52 24.01
N ILE A 272 -13.67 -3.54 23.20
CA ILE A 272 -12.35 -2.94 23.24
C ILE A 272 -12.14 -2.33 24.63
N SER A 273 -11.07 -2.71 25.32
CA SER A 273 -10.74 -2.20 26.66
C SER A 273 -9.88 -0.95 26.61
N ASN A 274 -8.87 -0.97 25.76
CA ASN A 274 -7.94 0.13 25.54
C ASN A 274 -7.27 0.02 24.18
N ILE A 275 -6.58 1.10 23.80
CA ILE A 275 -5.76 1.18 22.60
C ILE A 275 -4.36 0.67 22.95
N GLN A 276 -3.83 -0.22 22.14
CA GLN A 276 -2.46 -0.69 22.19
C GLN A 276 -1.61 0.10 21.20
N SER A 277 -0.54 0.71 21.70
CA SER A 277 0.49 1.29 20.83
C SER A 277 1.47 0.22 20.38
N LEU A 278 1.74 0.16 19.08
CA LEU A 278 2.85 -0.56 18.48
C LEU A 278 3.98 0.43 18.24
N GLU A 279 5.11 0.20 18.89
CA GLU A 279 6.24 1.11 18.87
C GLU A 279 6.76 1.38 17.45
N ALA A 280 7.29 2.58 17.25
CA ALA A 280 8.00 2.92 16.04
C ALA A 280 9.28 2.08 15.91
N PHE A 281 9.66 1.75 14.69
CA PHE A 281 10.85 0.96 14.42
C PHE A 281 11.61 1.43 13.20
N ALA A 282 12.88 1.06 13.13
CA ALA A 282 13.71 1.16 11.95
C ALA A 282 14.38 -0.21 11.67
N ASP A 283 14.55 -0.54 10.41
CA ASP A 283 15.19 -1.76 9.96
C ASP A 283 16.18 -1.47 8.85
N ILE A 284 17.30 -2.23 8.83
CA ILE A 284 18.39 -2.09 7.87
C ILE A 284 18.51 -3.38 7.07
N ASN A 285 18.40 -3.24 5.74
CA ASN A 285 18.55 -4.32 4.80
C ASN A 285 19.67 -4.01 3.80
N LEU A 286 20.50 -5.01 3.53
CA LEU A 286 21.56 -4.95 2.52
C LEU A 286 21.39 -6.11 1.53
N ASN A 287 21.63 -5.83 0.28
CA ASN A 287 21.80 -6.88 -0.71
C ASN A 287 22.90 -6.51 -1.69
N GLY A 288 23.60 -7.51 -2.18
CA GLY A 288 24.66 -7.31 -3.16
C GLY A 288 24.94 -8.58 -3.94
N GLY A 289 25.59 -8.41 -5.07
CA GLY A 289 25.96 -9.54 -5.88
C GLY A 289 27.13 -9.24 -6.81
N TYR A 290 27.66 -10.31 -7.35
CA TYR A 290 28.78 -10.31 -8.28
C TYR A 290 28.50 -11.16 -9.52
N HIS A 291 28.69 -10.58 -10.69
CA HIS A 291 28.62 -11.26 -11.97
C HIS A 291 30.00 -11.78 -12.35
N PHE A 292 30.22 -13.08 -12.25
CA PHE A 292 31.46 -13.74 -12.66
C PHE A 292 31.58 -13.77 -14.19
N SER A 293 30.41 -13.97 -14.85
CA SER A 293 30.26 -13.93 -16.30
C SER A 293 28.81 -13.50 -16.64
N ASP A 294 28.48 -13.40 -17.93
CA ASP A 294 27.13 -13.12 -18.40
C ASP A 294 26.11 -14.20 -18.00
N PHE A 295 26.58 -15.40 -17.70
CA PHE A 295 25.80 -16.56 -17.35
C PHE A 295 25.79 -16.89 -15.86
N PHE A 296 26.80 -16.47 -15.11
CA PHE A 296 26.99 -16.88 -13.72
C PHE A 296 27.15 -15.70 -12.79
N SER A 297 26.30 -15.66 -11.74
CA SER A 297 26.38 -14.66 -10.67
C SER A 297 26.08 -15.27 -9.30
N ALA A 298 26.57 -14.62 -8.25
CA ALA A 298 26.23 -14.92 -6.87
C ALA A 298 25.69 -13.68 -6.19
N PHE A 299 24.85 -13.89 -5.17
CA PHE A 299 24.28 -12.80 -4.38
C PHE A 299 24.25 -13.14 -2.90
N ILE A 300 24.19 -12.09 -2.08
CA ILE A 300 23.89 -12.15 -0.65
C ILE A 300 22.80 -11.12 -0.31
N LYS A 301 21.88 -11.51 0.61
CA LYS A 301 20.88 -10.62 1.20
C LYS A 301 20.99 -10.74 2.71
N LEU A 302 21.00 -9.59 3.38
CA LEU A 302 21.03 -9.46 4.82
C LEU A 302 19.81 -8.62 5.23
N ASN A 303 18.92 -9.17 6.03
CA ASN A 303 17.74 -8.48 6.50
C ASN A 303 17.80 -8.33 8.02
N ASN A 304 17.17 -7.28 8.53
CA ASN A 304 17.15 -6.92 9.94
C ASN A 304 18.56 -6.99 10.56
N ILE A 305 19.50 -6.22 10.00
CA ILE A 305 20.92 -6.27 10.38
C ILE A 305 21.12 -5.83 11.82
N LEU A 306 20.26 -4.95 12.34
CA LEU A 306 20.31 -4.52 13.74
C LEU A 306 19.84 -5.60 14.71
N GLY A 307 19.16 -6.65 14.22
CA GLY A 307 18.56 -7.70 15.05
C GLY A 307 17.51 -7.15 16.00
N THR A 308 16.84 -6.05 15.64
CA THR A 308 15.82 -5.43 16.48
C THR A 308 14.55 -6.27 16.46
N ASP A 309 14.02 -6.56 17.66
CA ASP A 309 12.68 -7.12 17.81
C ASP A 309 11.67 -5.99 17.71
N TYR A 310 10.80 -6.04 16.70
CA TYR A 310 9.68 -5.11 16.58
C TYR A 310 8.44 -5.85 16.09
N GLU A 311 7.28 -5.36 16.45
CA GLU A 311 6.00 -5.89 15.99
C GLU A 311 5.58 -5.16 14.73
N ARG A 312 5.43 -5.88 13.62
CA ARG A 312 4.78 -5.34 12.42
C ARG A 312 3.28 -5.26 12.60
N TYR A 313 2.72 -6.24 13.29
CA TYR A 313 1.34 -6.33 13.74
C TYR A 313 1.34 -6.84 15.19
N ALA A 314 0.34 -6.45 15.97
CA ALA A 314 0.25 -6.81 17.38
C ALA A 314 0.40 -8.31 17.61
N ASN A 315 1.27 -8.72 18.53
CA ASN A 315 1.67 -10.10 18.84
C ASN A 315 2.53 -10.81 17.78
N PHE A 316 2.96 -10.12 16.73
CA PHE A 316 3.79 -10.71 15.67
C PHE A 316 5.10 -9.95 15.52
N ASN A 317 6.10 -10.39 16.25
CA ASN A 317 7.46 -9.92 16.08
C ASN A 317 7.99 -10.36 14.73
N VAL A 318 8.77 -9.48 14.08
CA VAL A 318 9.51 -9.84 12.89
C VAL A 318 10.62 -10.84 13.24
N GLN A 319 11.07 -11.55 12.23
CA GLN A 319 12.26 -12.41 12.40
C GLN A 319 13.49 -11.51 12.64
N GLY A 320 14.35 -11.91 13.56
CA GLY A 320 15.62 -11.25 13.82
C GLY A 320 16.54 -11.24 12.59
N PHE A 321 17.83 -11.07 12.79
CA PHE A 321 18.80 -11.03 11.68
C PHE A 321 18.70 -12.27 10.78
N GLN A 322 18.65 -12.02 9.46
CA GLN A 322 18.60 -13.05 8.44
C GLN A 322 19.71 -12.84 7.41
N ALA A 323 20.35 -13.95 7.01
CA ALA A 323 21.31 -13.98 5.91
C ALA A 323 20.88 -15.03 4.89
N LEU A 324 20.78 -14.62 3.63
CA LEU A 324 20.51 -15.50 2.48
C LEU A 324 21.60 -15.31 1.45
N ALA A 325 22.19 -16.40 0.95
CA ALA A 325 23.12 -16.38 -0.17
C ALA A 325 22.63 -17.35 -1.26
N GLY A 326 22.95 -17.02 -2.51
CA GLY A 326 22.56 -17.84 -3.63
C GLY A 326 23.39 -17.58 -4.87
N ILE A 327 23.23 -18.47 -5.85
CA ILE A 327 23.82 -18.37 -7.17
C ILE A 327 22.74 -18.38 -8.24
N THR A 328 23.01 -17.72 -9.35
CA THR A 328 22.15 -17.72 -10.54
C THR A 328 22.96 -18.12 -11.73
N TYR A 329 22.47 -19.12 -12.47
CA TYR A 329 23.05 -19.54 -13.75
C TYR A 329 22.00 -19.40 -14.85
N LYS A 330 22.37 -18.75 -15.96
CA LYS A 330 21.53 -18.63 -17.16
C LYS A 330 21.92 -19.69 -18.13
N PHE A 331 20.97 -20.49 -18.58
CA PHE A 331 21.18 -21.46 -19.64
C PHE A 331 20.88 -20.79 -20.98
N ASP A 332 21.77 -20.89 -21.95
CA ASP A 332 21.50 -20.61 -23.36
C ASP A 332 20.98 -21.89 -24.00
N PHE A 333 19.76 -21.87 -24.51
CA PHE A 333 19.12 -22.95 -25.26
C PHE A 333 19.07 -22.59 -26.73
#